data_3f9a2dc26e3701915a903c38c935eee5
#
_entry.id   3f9a2dc26e3701915a903c38c935eee5
#
_cell.length_a   1.000
_cell.length_b   1.000
_cell.length_c   1.000
_cell.angle_alpha   90.00
_cell.angle_beta   90.00
_cell.angle_gamma   90.00
#
_symmetry.space_group_name_H-M   'P 1'
#
loop_
_entity.id
_entity.type
_entity.pdbx_description
1 polymer ?
#
loop_
_entity_poly.entity_id
_entity_poly.type
_entity_poly.pdbx_seq_one_letter_code
_entity_poly.pdbx_strand_id
1 'polypeptide(L)'
;MWSSLGFVGVFGSNTYGSFQRSISCKRCLQSQFMGVAVNSKKVQQRQRASSFTPCLLPRLEPLVAIRHGDRLKKLGKPADQRKALIRALTTELLRHGRIKTTLARAKVVRSFADKMISLSKEGSLHARRQAMAFIYDKQLVHALFEQAPERYADRNGGYTRILHTMPRKGDNAEMGVIELV
;
A
#
# COMPACT_ATOMS: atom_id res chain seq x y z
N MET A 1 -6.33 63.91 3.20
CA MET A 1 -7.00 63.84 1.88
C MET A 1 -7.26 62.42 1.54
N TRP A 2 -8.43 62.14 1.54
CA TRP A 2 -9.30 60.99 1.27
C TRP A 2 -9.19 60.50 -0.16
N SER A 3 -9.20 59.21 -0.37
CA SER A 3 -10.01 58.61 -1.44
C SER A 3 -10.23 57.13 -1.15
N SER A 4 -11.48 56.82 -0.86
CA SER A 4 -12.13 55.52 -0.81
C SER A 4 -12.29 54.99 -2.24
N LEU A 5 -12.00 53.70 -2.46
CA LEU A 5 -12.46 52.95 -3.63
C LEU A 5 -13.15 51.69 -3.16
N GLY A 6 -14.41 51.61 -3.55
CA GLY A 6 -15.36 50.59 -3.17
C GLY A 6 -15.02 49.20 -3.75
N PHE A 7 -15.26 48.21 -2.96
CA PHE A 7 -15.17 46.77 -3.32
C PHE A 7 -16.57 46.27 -3.68
N VAL A 8 -16.78 46.00 -4.94
CA VAL A 8 -18.02 45.38 -5.44
C VAL A 8 -17.89 43.87 -5.27
N GLY A 9 -18.73 43.30 -4.43
CA GLY A 9 -18.83 41.86 -4.23
C GLY A 9 -19.58 41.18 -5.38
N VAL A 10 -18.97 40.16 -5.98
CA VAL A 10 -19.63 39.25 -6.90
C VAL A 10 -19.89 37.95 -6.17
N PHE A 11 -21.18 37.70 -5.85
CA PHE A 11 -21.67 36.43 -5.37
C PHE A 11 -21.73 35.44 -6.54
N GLY A 12 -20.81 34.47 -6.58
CA GLY A 12 -20.85 33.31 -7.46
C GLY A 12 -21.58 32.16 -6.77
N SER A 13 -22.79 31.84 -7.20
CA SER A 13 -23.57 30.70 -6.78
C SER A 13 -22.97 29.40 -7.28
N ASN A 14 -22.41 28.58 -6.38
CA ASN A 14 -21.99 27.21 -6.69
C ASN A 14 -23.18 26.25 -6.62
N THR A 15 -23.69 25.87 -7.79
CA THR A 15 -24.64 24.76 -7.95
C THR A 15 -23.87 23.43 -7.86
N TYR A 16 -24.07 22.70 -6.79
CA TYR A 16 -23.61 21.31 -6.66
C TYR A 16 -24.45 20.41 -7.58
N GLY A 17 -23.91 20.05 -8.72
CA GLY A 17 -24.43 19.00 -9.58
C GLY A 17 -24.12 17.63 -8.99
N SER A 18 -25.13 16.96 -8.44
CA SER A 18 -25.07 15.56 -8.02
C SER A 18 -24.93 14.64 -9.23
N PHE A 19 -23.74 14.13 -9.49
CA PHE A 19 -23.50 13.14 -10.54
C PHE A 19 -23.77 11.73 -10.02
N GLN A 20 -25.03 11.29 -10.09
CA GLN A 20 -25.39 9.90 -9.89
C GLN A 20 -25.00 9.07 -11.12
N ARG A 21 -23.95 8.27 -11.02
CA ARG A 21 -23.66 7.24 -12.01
C ARG A 21 -24.50 6.01 -11.72
N SER A 22 -25.62 5.87 -12.43
CA SER A 22 -26.33 4.60 -12.53
C SER A 22 -25.54 3.64 -13.43
N ILE A 23 -24.95 2.61 -12.81
CA ILE A 23 -24.36 1.49 -13.55
C ILE A 23 -25.50 0.55 -13.91
N SER A 24 -26.10 0.73 -15.08
CA SER A 24 -27.04 -0.25 -15.65
C SER A 24 -26.27 -1.39 -16.30
N CYS A 25 -26.32 -2.56 -15.69
CA CYS A 25 -25.81 -3.79 -16.26
C CYS A 25 -26.73 -4.25 -17.43
N LYS A 26 -26.33 -3.93 -18.66
CA LYS A 26 -27.05 -4.32 -19.91
C LYS A 26 -26.78 -5.76 -20.34
N ARG A 27 -26.68 -6.73 -19.45
CA ARG A 27 -26.40 -8.11 -19.87
C ARG A 27 -27.41 -9.15 -19.35
N CYS A 28 -28.63 -8.74 -18.99
CA CYS A 28 -29.64 -9.65 -18.45
C CYS A 28 -30.99 -9.62 -19.17
N LEU A 29 -31.02 -9.25 -20.46
CA LEU A 29 -32.26 -9.27 -21.26
C LEU A 29 -31.97 -9.73 -22.68
N GLN A 30 -31.77 -11.05 -22.85
CA GLN A 30 -31.98 -11.71 -24.14
C GLN A 30 -31.94 -13.25 -23.95
N SER A 31 -33.04 -13.82 -23.48
CA SER A 31 -33.39 -15.21 -23.78
C SER A 31 -34.90 -15.42 -23.55
N GLN A 32 -35.69 -14.69 -24.27
CA GLN A 32 -37.04 -15.13 -24.60
C GLN A 32 -37.07 -15.21 -26.10
N PHE A 33 -37.01 -16.42 -26.64
CA PHE A 33 -37.73 -16.74 -27.86
C PHE A 33 -37.58 -18.22 -28.21
N MET A 34 -38.72 -18.79 -28.59
CA MET A 34 -38.98 -20.00 -29.36
C MET A 34 -39.28 -21.23 -28.53
N GLY A 35 -40.59 -21.35 -28.23
CA GLY A 35 -41.22 -22.61 -28.02
C GLY A 35 -41.20 -23.41 -29.31
N VAL A 36 -40.48 -24.53 -29.34
CA VAL A 36 -40.64 -25.55 -30.34
C VAL A 36 -41.20 -26.78 -29.61
N ALA A 37 -42.46 -27.10 -29.95
CA ALA A 37 -43.10 -28.31 -29.54
C ALA A 37 -42.36 -29.50 -30.14
N VAL A 38 -41.68 -30.32 -29.33
CA VAL A 38 -41.04 -31.54 -29.77
C VAL A 38 -41.87 -32.73 -29.35
N ASN A 39 -42.37 -33.41 -30.35
CA ASN A 39 -43.17 -34.61 -30.39
C ASN A 39 -42.59 -35.72 -29.52
N SER A 40 -43.43 -36.26 -28.65
CA SER A 40 -43.10 -37.39 -27.73
C SER A 40 -42.99 -38.69 -28.52
N LYS A 41 -41.77 -39.07 -28.88
CA LYS A 41 -41.49 -40.45 -29.30
C LYS A 41 -40.79 -41.16 -28.12
N LYS A 42 -41.49 -42.20 -27.62
CA LYS A 42 -40.99 -43.15 -26.65
C LYS A 42 -39.59 -43.64 -27.04
N VAL A 43 -38.58 -43.25 -26.32
CA VAL A 43 -37.27 -43.90 -26.39
C VAL A 43 -37.19 -44.88 -25.23
N GLN A 44 -37.24 -46.16 -25.56
CA GLN A 44 -36.97 -47.24 -24.62
C GLN A 44 -35.52 -47.14 -24.12
N GLN A 45 -35.37 -46.79 -22.88
CA GLN A 45 -34.07 -46.83 -22.18
C GLN A 45 -33.66 -48.25 -21.95
N ARG A 46 -32.71 -48.73 -22.75
CA ARG A 46 -31.90 -49.92 -22.39
C ARG A 46 -31.05 -49.52 -21.20
N GLN A 47 -31.40 -50.06 -20.03
CA GLN A 47 -30.55 -50.00 -18.83
C GLN A 47 -29.30 -50.84 -19.11
N ARG A 48 -28.23 -50.18 -19.54
CA ARG A 48 -26.88 -50.73 -19.43
C ARG A 48 -26.43 -50.49 -18.00
N ALA A 49 -26.32 -51.53 -17.22
CA ALA A 49 -25.62 -51.51 -15.94
C ALA A 49 -24.16 -51.09 -16.21
N SER A 50 -23.88 -49.80 -16.05
CA SER A 50 -22.51 -49.31 -16.01
C SER A 50 -21.99 -49.58 -14.62
N SER A 51 -21.00 -50.49 -14.51
CA SER A 51 -20.19 -50.67 -13.33
C SER A 51 -19.67 -49.33 -12.86
N PHE A 52 -20.22 -48.83 -11.77
CA PHE A 52 -19.78 -47.58 -11.13
C PHE A 52 -18.44 -47.90 -10.46
N THR A 53 -17.33 -47.69 -11.18
CA THR A 53 -16.03 -47.57 -10.55
C THR A 53 -16.05 -46.28 -9.74
N PRO A 54 -15.88 -46.31 -8.41
CA PRO A 54 -15.73 -45.07 -7.66
C PRO A 54 -14.46 -44.42 -8.15
N CYS A 55 -14.61 -43.30 -8.90
CA CYS A 55 -13.51 -42.41 -9.17
C CYS A 55 -12.94 -41.98 -7.80
N LEU A 56 -11.80 -42.56 -7.46
CA LEU A 56 -10.96 -42.00 -6.40
C LEU A 56 -10.69 -40.56 -6.77
N LEU A 57 -11.52 -39.65 -6.25
CA LEU A 57 -11.24 -38.23 -6.33
C LEU A 57 -9.84 -38.05 -5.74
N PRO A 58 -8.91 -37.46 -6.49
CA PRO A 58 -7.61 -37.16 -5.92
C PRO A 58 -7.86 -36.34 -4.65
N ARG A 59 -7.32 -36.84 -3.52
CA ARG A 59 -7.36 -36.12 -2.24
C ARG A 59 -6.89 -34.71 -2.49
N LEU A 60 -7.82 -33.76 -2.50
CA LEU A 60 -7.48 -32.33 -2.60
C LEU A 60 -6.58 -32.02 -1.41
N GLU A 61 -5.29 -31.95 -1.66
CA GLU A 61 -4.34 -31.42 -0.70
C GLU A 61 -4.88 -30.07 -0.22
N PRO A 62 -4.91 -29.82 1.10
CA PRO A 62 -5.44 -28.58 1.62
C PRO A 62 -4.68 -27.43 0.95
N LEU A 63 -5.40 -26.60 0.20
CA LEU A 63 -4.84 -25.39 -0.39
C LEU A 63 -4.30 -24.55 0.77
N VAL A 64 -2.99 -24.66 0.99
CA VAL A 64 -2.30 -23.78 1.93
C VAL A 64 -2.45 -22.37 1.41
N ALA A 65 -3.33 -21.60 2.04
CA ALA A 65 -3.50 -20.20 1.73
C ALA A 65 -2.18 -19.47 1.99
N ILE A 66 -1.37 -19.34 0.94
CA ILE A 66 -0.14 -18.56 0.99
C ILE A 66 -0.56 -17.13 1.20
N ARG A 67 -0.06 -16.50 2.26
CA ARG A 67 -0.30 -15.06 2.52
C ARG A 67 0.36 -14.21 1.44
N HIS A 68 -0.36 -13.98 0.37
CA HIS A 68 0.03 -13.02 -0.63
C HIS A 68 -0.29 -11.62 -0.10
N GLY A 69 0.72 -10.74 -0.02
CA GLY A 69 0.53 -9.34 0.38
C GLY A 69 1.26 -8.89 1.65
N ASP A 70 2.02 -9.74 2.33
CA ASP A 70 2.91 -9.31 3.41
C ASP A 70 4.07 -8.47 2.83
N ARG A 71 3.80 -7.18 2.58
CA ARG A 71 4.81 -6.22 2.07
C ARG A 71 5.96 -6.00 3.05
N LEU A 72 5.72 -6.19 4.35
CA LEU A 72 6.70 -5.95 5.40
C LEU A 72 7.01 -7.23 6.15
N LYS A 73 8.30 -7.56 6.27
CA LYS A 73 8.75 -8.69 7.08
C LYS A 73 8.43 -8.46 8.56
N LYS A 74 7.99 -9.50 9.26
CA LYS A 74 7.65 -9.44 10.70
C LYS A 74 8.85 -9.27 11.62
N LEU A 75 10.08 -9.47 11.14
CA LEU A 75 11.36 -9.30 11.86
C LEU A 75 11.49 -10.15 13.14
N GLY A 76 10.72 -11.24 13.26
CA GLY A 76 10.72 -12.08 14.45
C GLY A 76 10.23 -11.40 15.73
N LYS A 77 9.45 -10.31 15.62
CA LYS A 77 8.99 -9.50 16.75
C LYS A 77 7.47 -9.32 16.75
N PRO A 78 6.82 -9.25 17.93
CA PRO A 78 5.42 -8.87 18.06
C PRO A 78 5.18 -7.46 17.47
N ALA A 79 3.92 -7.13 17.22
CA ALA A 79 3.54 -5.93 16.46
C ALA A 79 4.06 -4.62 17.11
N ASP A 80 3.95 -4.52 18.43
CA ASP A 80 4.34 -3.32 19.19
C ASP A 80 5.85 -3.10 19.20
N GLN A 81 6.62 -4.14 19.51
CA GLN A 81 8.07 -4.09 19.45
C GLN A 81 8.61 -3.83 18.05
N ARG A 82 7.93 -4.36 17.01
CA ARG A 82 8.29 -4.09 15.63
C ARG A 82 8.06 -2.62 15.27
N LYS A 83 6.91 -2.04 15.66
CA LYS A 83 6.63 -0.61 15.47
C LYS A 83 7.68 0.27 16.17
N ALA A 84 7.99 -0.02 17.42
CA ALA A 84 9.00 0.72 18.18
C ALA A 84 10.38 0.66 17.52
N LEU A 85 10.81 -0.53 17.08
CA LEU A 85 12.08 -0.72 16.39
C LEU A 85 12.15 0.09 15.07
N ILE A 86 11.10 0.04 14.27
CA ILE A 86 11.05 0.75 12.99
C ILE A 86 11.07 2.26 13.23
N ARG A 87 10.30 2.77 14.20
CA ARG A 87 10.29 4.19 14.56
C ARG A 87 11.67 4.68 15.00
N ALA A 88 12.34 3.93 15.90
CA ALA A 88 13.67 4.26 16.34
C ALA A 88 14.68 4.30 15.18
N LEU A 89 14.72 3.25 14.36
CA LEU A 89 15.63 3.20 13.21
C LEU A 89 15.36 4.30 12.17
N THR A 90 14.10 4.65 11.94
CA THR A 90 13.75 5.74 11.02
C THR A 90 14.19 7.09 11.59
N THR A 91 13.99 7.34 12.88
CA THR A 91 14.46 8.56 13.55
C THR A 91 15.98 8.70 13.46
N GLU A 92 16.71 7.63 13.73
CA GLU A 92 18.18 7.65 13.62
C GLU A 92 18.67 7.80 12.18
N LEU A 93 17.97 7.20 11.21
CA LEU A 93 18.31 7.40 9.80
C LEU A 93 18.14 8.86 9.37
N LEU A 94 17.04 9.50 9.75
CA LEU A 94 16.79 10.90 9.43
C LEU A 94 17.75 11.85 10.15
N ARG A 95 18.21 11.50 11.37
CA ARG A 95 19.17 12.29 12.16
C ARG A 95 20.58 12.24 11.57
N HIS A 96 21.06 11.03 11.28
CA HIS A 96 22.45 10.80 10.86
C HIS A 96 22.63 10.71 9.34
N GLY A 97 21.56 10.64 8.57
CA GLY A 97 21.61 10.47 7.12
C GLY A 97 22.05 9.09 6.65
N ARG A 98 22.79 8.32 7.48
CA ARG A 98 23.33 7.00 7.16
C ARG A 98 23.46 6.13 8.39
N ILE A 99 22.91 4.90 8.34
CA ILE A 99 23.01 3.93 9.44
C ILE A 99 23.36 2.53 8.92
N LYS A 100 24.11 1.77 9.72
CA LYS A 100 24.43 0.36 9.45
C LYS A 100 23.51 -0.56 10.26
N THR A 101 22.80 -1.46 9.60
CA THR A 101 21.87 -2.39 10.25
C THR A 101 21.77 -3.70 9.47
N THR A 102 21.00 -4.68 9.95
CA THR A 102 20.78 -5.90 9.18
C THR A 102 19.96 -5.61 7.91
N LEU A 103 20.26 -6.29 6.82
CA LEU A 103 19.64 -6.08 5.52
C LEU A 103 18.10 -6.18 5.58
N ALA A 104 17.56 -7.13 6.36
CA ALA A 104 16.13 -7.29 6.54
C ALA A 104 15.47 -6.05 7.19
N ARG A 105 16.12 -5.44 8.21
CA ARG A 105 15.65 -4.21 8.86
C ARG A 105 15.77 -3.01 7.90
N ALA A 106 16.89 -2.87 7.20
CA ALA A 106 17.09 -1.80 6.23
C ALA A 106 15.97 -1.78 5.16
N LYS A 107 15.63 -2.96 4.61
CA LYS A 107 14.56 -3.10 3.63
C LYS A 107 13.18 -2.68 4.16
N VAL A 108 12.91 -2.89 5.45
CA VAL A 108 11.65 -2.45 6.07
C VAL A 108 11.67 -0.96 6.36
N VAL A 109 12.74 -0.42 6.92
CA VAL A 109 12.89 1.01 7.28
C VAL A 109 12.76 1.91 6.05
N ARG A 110 13.24 1.47 4.89
CA ARG A 110 13.16 2.19 3.61
C ARG A 110 11.78 2.77 3.34
N SER A 111 10.73 1.95 3.42
CA SER A 111 9.36 2.39 3.10
C SER A 111 8.82 3.44 4.08
N PHE A 112 9.24 3.38 5.35
CA PHE A 112 8.84 4.38 6.35
C PHE A 112 9.62 5.67 6.19
N ALA A 113 10.92 5.61 5.91
CA ALA A 113 11.73 6.78 5.64
C ALA A 113 11.23 7.54 4.39
N ASP A 114 10.99 6.82 3.29
CA ASP A 114 10.44 7.41 2.07
C ASP A 114 9.08 8.08 2.33
N LYS A 115 8.21 7.46 3.15
CA LYS A 115 6.93 8.07 3.55
C LYS A 115 7.11 9.36 4.35
N MET A 116 8.06 9.41 5.29
CA MET A 116 8.30 10.63 6.09
C MET A 116 8.81 11.78 5.21
N ILE A 117 9.68 11.49 4.25
CA ILE A 117 10.19 12.49 3.30
C ILE A 117 9.06 12.96 2.36
N SER A 118 8.19 12.07 1.87
CA SER A 118 7.04 12.47 1.06
C SER A 118 6.08 13.39 1.82
N LEU A 119 5.79 13.11 3.10
CA LEU A 119 4.98 14.00 3.95
C LEU A 119 5.64 15.35 4.16
N SER A 120 6.97 15.42 4.30
CA SER A 120 7.68 16.67 4.44
C SER A 120 7.64 17.51 3.16
N LYS A 121 7.71 16.89 1.98
CA LYS A 121 7.54 17.57 0.69
C LYS A 121 6.13 18.14 0.51
N GLU A 122 5.11 17.47 1.01
CA GLU A 122 3.72 17.94 0.99
C GLU A 122 3.55 19.23 1.81
N GLY A 123 4.28 19.37 2.93
CA GLY A 123 4.33 20.56 3.74
C GLY A 123 3.06 20.93 4.50
N SER A 124 1.96 20.18 4.33
CA SER A 124 0.67 20.48 4.96
C SER A 124 0.71 20.32 6.49
N LEU A 125 -0.14 21.07 7.20
CA LEU A 125 -0.29 20.92 8.66
C LEU A 125 -0.68 19.49 9.06
N HIS A 126 -1.50 18.82 8.23
CA HIS A 126 -1.89 17.44 8.43
C HIS A 126 -0.70 16.49 8.29
N ALA A 127 0.12 16.64 7.25
CA ALA A 127 1.33 15.88 7.04
C ALA A 127 2.33 16.05 8.20
N ARG A 128 2.50 17.29 8.70
CA ARG A 128 3.33 17.58 9.86
C ARG A 128 2.86 16.87 11.13
N ARG A 129 1.56 16.85 11.39
CA ARG A 129 0.98 16.09 12.53
C ARG A 129 1.22 14.59 12.40
N GLN A 130 1.10 14.02 11.20
CA GLN A 130 1.39 12.61 10.94
C GLN A 130 2.87 12.28 11.18
N ALA A 131 3.79 13.13 10.71
CA ALA A 131 5.22 12.95 10.94
C ALA A 131 5.58 13.02 12.42
N MET A 132 5.03 14.00 13.18
CA MET A 132 5.23 14.12 14.63
C MET A 132 4.66 12.93 15.42
N ALA A 133 3.60 12.29 14.94
CA ALA A 133 3.04 11.09 15.56
C ALA A 133 3.96 9.87 15.38
N PHE A 134 4.81 9.86 14.36
CA PHE A 134 5.70 8.74 14.04
C PHE A 134 7.13 8.94 14.55
N ILE A 135 7.75 10.09 14.31
CA ILE A 135 9.13 10.40 14.69
C ILE A 135 9.16 10.81 16.19
N TYR A 136 10.15 10.31 16.94
CA TYR A 136 10.26 10.64 18.36
C TYR A 136 10.74 12.06 18.63
N ASP A 137 11.59 12.60 17.76
CA ASP A 137 12.21 13.90 17.90
C ASP A 137 11.46 14.98 17.12
N LYS A 138 10.85 15.92 17.83
CA LYS A 138 10.09 17.03 17.23
C LYS A 138 10.98 18.04 16.49
N GLN A 139 12.19 18.29 17.00
CA GLN A 139 13.13 19.22 16.37
C GLN A 139 13.60 18.67 15.02
N LEU A 140 13.84 17.35 14.94
CA LEU A 140 14.18 16.68 13.70
C LEU A 140 13.05 16.81 12.65
N VAL A 141 11.78 16.74 13.07
CA VAL A 141 10.65 16.96 12.17
C VAL A 141 10.65 18.37 11.61
N HIS A 142 10.91 19.40 12.42
CA HIS A 142 10.99 20.79 11.92
C HIS A 142 12.10 20.92 10.88
N ALA A 143 13.31 20.48 11.20
CA ALA A 143 14.43 20.51 10.27
C ALA A 143 14.14 19.72 8.96
N LEU A 144 13.47 18.56 9.07
CA LEU A 144 13.09 17.77 7.91
C LEU A 144 12.10 18.52 6.98
N PHE A 145 11.11 19.21 7.56
CA PHE A 145 10.12 19.97 6.78
C PHE A 145 10.68 21.25 6.14
N GLU A 146 11.78 21.75 6.66
CA GLU A 146 12.50 22.89 6.07
C GLU A 146 13.42 22.43 4.93
N GLN A 147 14.19 21.36 5.15
CA GLN A 147 15.23 20.93 4.21
C GLN A 147 14.74 20.02 3.08
N ALA A 148 13.73 19.16 3.33
CA ALA A 148 13.33 18.15 2.37
C ALA A 148 12.73 18.70 1.06
N PRO A 149 11.94 19.79 1.05
CA PRO A 149 11.41 20.35 -0.19
C PRO A 149 12.52 20.81 -1.15
N GLU A 150 13.58 21.41 -0.62
CA GLU A 150 14.73 21.86 -1.40
C GLU A 150 15.61 20.70 -1.84
N ARG A 151 15.99 19.83 -0.90
CA ARG A 151 16.90 18.70 -1.15
C ARG A 151 16.35 17.67 -2.14
N TYR A 152 15.05 17.42 -2.12
CA TYR A 152 14.39 16.38 -2.92
C TYR A 152 13.42 16.94 -3.95
N ALA A 153 13.58 18.19 -4.38
CA ALA A 153 12.69 18.84 -5.35
C ALA A 153 12.49 17.98 -6.60
N ASP A 154 13.58 17.50 -7.20
CA ASP A 154 13.59 16.75 -8.45
C ASP A 154 13.20 15.27 -8.31
N ARG A 155 13.06 14.77 -7.07
CA ARG A 155 12.77 13.34 -6.83
C ARG A 155 11.32 13.14 -6.41
N ASN A 156 10.62 12.24 -7.10
CA ASN A 156 9.25 11.85 -6.77
C ASN A 156 9.16 10.59 -5.90
N GLY A 157 10.30 10.04 -5.44
CA GLY A 157 10.38 8.86 -4.60
C GLY A 157 11.79 8.25 -4.58
N GLY A 158 11.97 7.17 -3.82
CA GLY A 158 13.27 6.48 -3.75
C GLY A 158 14.35 7.33 -3.10
N TYR A 159 14.02 8.00 -2.00
CA TYR A 159 14.93 8.89 -1.27
C TYR A 159 16.01 8.16 -0.49
N THR A 160 15.93 6.83 -0.42
CA THR A 160 16.88 6.01 0.33
C THR A 160 17.58 5.00 -0.57
N ARG A 161 18.85 4.74 -0.29
CA ARG A 161 19.68 3.72 -0.93
C ARG A 161 20.13 2.69 0.11
N ILE A 162 20.16 1.42 -0.27
CA ILE A 162 20.68 0.33 0.58
C ILE A 162 21.91 -0.27 -0.08
N LEU A 163 23.03 -0.24 0.61
CA LEU A 163 24.28 -0.85 0.21
C LEU A 163 24.52 -2.11 1.01
N HIS A 164 24.80 -3.22 0.35
CA HIS A 164 25.17 -4.47 1.01
C HIS A 164 26.59 -4.34 1.58
N THR A 165 26.80 -4.87 2.78
CA THR A 165 28.08 -4.87 3.45
C THR A 165 28.44 -6.27 3.92
N MET A 166 29.70 -6.45 4.33
CA MET A 166 30.15 -7.73 4.89
C MET A 166 29.24 -8.21 6.01
N PRO A 167 28.98 -9.52 6.09
CA PRO A 167 28.19 -10.12 7.17
C PRO A 167 28.78 -9.81 8.55
N ARG A 168 27.94 -9.84 9.56
CA ARG A 168 28.37 -9.61 10.93
C ARG A 168 29.16 -10.81 11.46
N LYS A 169 30.30 -10.55 12.09
CA LYS A 169 31.07 -11.61 12.77
C LYS A 169 30.24 -12.19 13.93
N GLY A 170 30.27 -13.48 14.09
CA GLY A 170 29.56 -14.22 15.12
C GLY A 170 28.34 -14.97 14.61
N ASP A 171 27.32 -14.27 14.14
CA ASP A 171 26.06 -14.86 13.65
C ASP A 171 25.92 -14.89 12.11
N ASN A 172 26.92 -14.44 11.40
CA ASN A 172 26.93 -14.34 9.93
C ASN A 172 25.69 -13.64 9.34
N ALA A 173 25.05 -12.75 10.11
CA ALA A 173 23.87 -12.02 9.65
C ALA A 173 24.22 -11.07 8.51
N GLU A 174 23.41 -11.08 7.44
CA GLU A 174 23.55 -10.13 6.33
C GLU A 174 23.37 -8.69 6.82
N MET A 175 24.35 -7.85 6.57
CA MET A 175 24.37 -6.44 6.96
C MET A 175 24.16 -5.55 5.74
N GLY A 176 23.58 -4.40 5.98
CA GLY A 176 23.44 -3.35 4.98
C GLY A 176 23.54 -1.96 5.61
N VAL A 177 24.01 -1.03 4.81
CA VAL A 177 23.98 0.40 5.12
C VAL A 177 22.80 1.00 4.38
N ILE A 178 21.90 1.65 5.10
CA ILE A 178 20.86 2.47 4.50
C ILE A 178 21.27 3.94 4.63
N GLU A 179 21.17 4.67 3.55
CA GLU A 179 21.55 6.09 3.45
C GLU A 179 20.49 6.91 2.73
N LEU A 180 20.41 8.19 3.07
CA LEU A 180 19.64 9.19 2.34
C LEU A 180 20.44 9.66 1.14
N VAL A 181 19.77 9.79 -0.01
CA VAL A 181 20.40 10.19 -1.29
C VAL A 181 20.45 11.71 -1.41
#